data_35ac9e264e45256eaf85870e2c0be01d
#
_entry.id   35ac9e264e45256eaf85870e2c0be01d
#
_cell.length_a   1.000
_cell.length_b   1.000
_cell.length_c   1.000
_cell.angle_alpha   90.00
_cell.angle_beta   90.00
_cell.angle_gamma   90.00
#
_symmetry.space_group_name_H-M   'P 1'
#
loop_
_entity.id
_entity.type
_entity.pdbx_description
1 polymer ?
#
loop_
_entity_poly.entity_id
_entity_poly.type
_entity_poly.pdbx_seq_one_letter_code
_entity_poly.pdbx_strand_id
1 'polypeptide(L)'
;FAAGRVIDARGQIVAPGFIDPHTHADIFLRAEDPAERLNAAWLTQGASTVMIGVDGGGTPDVAADARELAASGVGTNVVPFVGFGAVRQRVLGDVARAPDRTELDAMKQLVAGAMCAGATGFSTGLFYAPQSFATTEEVIALAREAGVRGGLYDTHQRDESSYTIGLMDSTREAIRIGEEAGAPVHIAHIKALGVDVQGEAPALIA
;
A
#
# COMPACT_ATOMS: atom_id res chain seq x y z
N PHE A 1 -16.54 -18.07 -35.68
CA PHE A 1 -15.38 -18.21 -34.78
C PHE A 1 -15.21 -19.68 -34.43
N ALA A 2 -14.04 -20.26 -34.68
CA ALA A 2 -13.65 -21.58 -34.15
C ALA A 2 -12.90 -21.32 -32.82
N ALA A 3 -13.50 -21.69 -31.71
CA ALA A 3 -12.87 -21.57 -30.38
C ALA A 3 -12.13 -22.89 -30.09
N GLY A 4 -10.88 -22.80 -29.61
CA GLY A 4 -10.11 -23.98 -29.13
C GLY A 4 -10.68 -24.58 -27.84
N ARG A 5 -11.41 -23.79 -27.05
CA ARG A 5 -12.11 -24.20 -25.82
C ARG A 5 -13.37 -23.37 -25.65
N VAL A 6 -14.45 -24.03 -25.28
CA VAL A 6 -15.74 -23.38 -24.93
C VAL A 6 -16.04 -23.70 -23.48
N ILE A 7 -16.39 -22.65 -22.70
CA ILE A 7 -16.85 -22.80 -21.31
C ILE A 7 -18.34 -22.46 -21.29
N ASP A 8 -19.17 -23.38 -20.82
CA ASP A 8 -20.60 -23.14 -20.64
C ASP A 8 -20.82 -22.31 -19.36
N ALA A 9 -21.22 -21.06 -19.52
CA ALA A 9 -21.49 -20.13 -18.44
C ALA A 9 -23.00 -19.82 -18.29
N ARG A 10 -23.89 -20.68 -18.80
CA ARG A 10 -25.33 -20.47 -18.66
C ARG A 10 -25.76 -20.42 -17.19
N GLY A 11 -26.49 -19.36 -16.82
CA GLY A 11 -26.93 -19.11 -15.44
C GLY A 11 -25.83 -18.55 -14.51
N GLN A 12 -24.66 -18.17 -15.06
CA GLN A 12 -23.57 -17.57 -14.33
C GLN A 12 -23.28 -16.14 -14.83
N ILE A 13 -22.61 -15.35 -14.00
CA ILE A 13 -22.09 -14.03 -14.36
C ILE A 13 -20.61 -14.20 -14.75
N VAL A 14 -20.24 -13.70 -15.93
CA VAL A 14 -18.85 -13.61 -16.37
C VAL A 14 -18.40 -12.19 -16.15
N ALA A 15 -17.34 -12.00 -15.34
CA ALA A 15 -16.79 -10.71 -14.99
C ALA A 15 -15.25 -10.75 -15.09
N PRO A 16 -14.57 -9.59 -15.21
CA PRO A 16 -13.14 -9.50 -14.98
C PRO A 16 -12.79 -9.98 -13.55
N GLY A 17 -11.57 -10.47 -13.36
CA GLY A 17 -11.07 -10.77 -12.02
C GLY A 17 -10.97 -9.51 -11.16
N PHE A 18 -11.21 -9.66 -9.86
CA PHE A 18 -11.11 -8.56 -8.91
C PHE A 18 -9.67 -8.09 -8.73
N ILE A 19 -9.53 -6.80 -8.41
CA ILE A 19 -8.29 -6.20 -7.94
C ILE A 19 -8.44 -6.05 -6.42
N ASP A 20 -7.52 -6.64 -5.66
CA ASP A 20 -7.44 -6.44 -4.22
C ASP A 20 -6.42 -5.32 -3.95
N PRO A 21 -6.86 -4.13 -3.51
CA PRO A 21 -6.02 -2.94 -3.45
C PRO A 21 -5.12 -2.89 -2.21
N HIS A 22 -5.28 -3.81 -1.25
CA HIS A 22 -4.47 -3.83 -0.03
C HIS A 22 -4.26 -5.25 0.46
N THR A 23 -3.11 -5.84 0.15
CA THR A 23 -2.82 -7.24 0.49
C THR A 23 -1.46 -7.43 1.12
N HIS A 24 -1.36 -8.47 1.95
CA HIS A 24 -0.08 -9.01 2.43
C HIS A 24 0.32 -10.29 1.67
N ALA A 25 0.03 -10.31 0.37
CA ALA A 25 0.39 -11.42 -0.51
C ALA A 25 1.91 -11.58 -0.70
N ASP A 26 2.70 -10.57 -0.35
CA ASP A 26 4.16 -10.54 -0.46
C ASP A 26 4.83 -11.81 0.04
N ILE A 27 4.37 -12.33 1.18
CA ILE A 27 4.94 -13.52 1.83
C ILE A 27 4.76 -14.77 0.97
N PHE A 28 3.65 -14.91 0.28
CA PHE A 28 3.37 -16.05 -0.61
C PHE A 28 4.06 -15.87 -1.96
N LEU A 29 4.03 -14.67 -2.53
CA LEU A 29 4.66 -14.38 -3.82
C LEU A 29 6.18 -14.59 -3.81
N ARG A 30 6.80 -14.57 -2.62
CA ARG A 30 8.25 -14.78 -2.41
C ARG A 30 8.58 -16.14 -1.80
N ALA A 31 7.59 -17.02 -1.63
CA ALA A 31 7.82 -18.36 -1.09
C ALA A 31 8.74 -19.19 -1.99
N GLU A 32 9.51 -20.09 -1.40
CA GLU A 32 10.35 -21.03 -2.15
C GLU A 32 9.50 -22.02 -2.95
N ASP A 33 8.37 -22.45 -2.37
CA ASP A 33 7.44 -23.38 -3.02
C ASP A 33 6.67 -22.69 -4.17
N PRO A 34 6.81 -23.18 -5.41
CA PRO A 34 6.03 -22.69 -6.54
C PRO A 34 4.51 -22.76 -6.34
N ALA A 35 4.02 -23.72 -5.54
CA ALA A 35 2.59 -23.85 -5.28
C ALA A 35 2.06 -22.69 -4.41
N GLU A 36 2.84 -22.19 -3.47
CA GLU A 36 2.49 -21.00 -2.68
C GLU A 36 2.51 -19.75 -3.55
N ARG A 37 3.50 -19.60 -4.46
CA ARG A 37 3.57 -18.47 -5.40
C ARG A 37 2.40 -18.39 -6.38
N LEU A 38 1.62 -19.45 -6.55
CA LEU A 38 0.36 -19.38 -7.30
C LEU A 38 -0.65 -18.44 -6.68
N ASN A 39 -0.47 -18.10 -5.40
CA ASN A 39 -1.37 -17.20 -4.68
C ASN A 39 -2.84 -17.68 -4.71
N ALA A 40 -3.02 -18.99 -4.53
CA ALA A 40 -4.30 -19.68 -4.73
C ALA A 40 -5.42 -19.13 -3.82
N ALA A 41 -5.08 -18.63 -2.64
CA ALA A 41 -6.05 -18.03 -1.72
C ALA A 41 -6.80 -16.84 -2.34
N TRP A 42 -6.12 -16.01 -3.15
CA TRP A 42 -6.74 -14.91 -3.90
C TRP A 42 -7.43 -15.39 -5.17
N LEU A 43 -6.75 -16.21 -5.96
CA LEU A 43 -7.29 -16.70 -7.25
C LEU A 43 -8.60 -17.46 -7.08
N THR A 44 -8.72 -18.30 -6.06
CA THR A 44 -9.94 -19.07 -5.80
C THR A 44 -11.13 -18.22 -5.34
N GLN A 45 -10.86 -17.01 -4.88
CA GLN A 45 -11.88 -15.99 -4.55
C GLN A 45 -12.15 -15.02 -5.71
N GLY A 46 -11.50 -15.22 -6.85
CA GLY A 46 -11.69 -14.40 -8.04
C GLY A 46 -10.82 -13.14 -8.09
N ALA A 47 -9.92 -12.91 -7.11
CA ALA A 47 -8.95 -11.82 -7.17
C ALA A 47 -7.77 -12.23 -8.06
N SER A 48 -7.67 -11.63 -9.23
CA SER A 48 -6.61 -11.90 -10.21
C SER A 48 -5.46 -10.91 -10.17
N THR A 49 -5.62 -9.82 -9.42
CA THR A 49 -4.60 -8.77 -9.24
C THR A 49 -4.51 -8.42 -7.77
N VAL A 50 -3.30 -8.36 -7.23
CA VAL A 50 -3.01 -8.00 -5.85
C VAL A 50 -2.10 -6.78 -5.80
N MET A 51 -2.41 -5.82 -4.95
CA MET A 51 -1.52 -4.72 -4.65
C MET A 51 -0.71 -5.07 -3.40
N ILE A 52 0.61 -4.88 -3.48
CA ILE A 52 1.58 -5.27 -2.45
C ILE A 52 2.44 -4.10 -1.99
N GLY A 53 3.22 -4.32 -0.93
CA GLY A 53 4.03 -3.26 -0.35
C GLY A 53 3.21 -2.26 0.45
N VAL A 54 2.08 -2.70 0.97
CA VAL A 54 1.16 -1.97 1.85
C VAL A 54 1.80 -1.70 3.21
N ASP A 55 1.14 -0.92 4.06
CA ASP A 55 1.58 -0.58 5.42
C ASP A 55 3.01 0.01 5.50
N GLY A 56 3.46 0.64 4.40
CA GLY A 56 4.79 1.21 4.32
C GLY A 56 5.92 0.19 4.09
N GLY A 57 5.58 -1.06 3.76
CA GLY A 57 6.54 -2.16 3.56
C GLY A 57 7.16 -2.25 2.17
N GLY A 58 6.60 -1.55 1.19
CA GLY A 58 7.04 -1.66 -0.21
C GLY A 58 8.47 -1.16 -0.46
N THR A 59 9.27 -1.99 -1.11
CA THR A 59 10.64 -1.62 -1.45
C THR A 59 10.73 -0.42 -2.40
N PRO A 60 11.67 0.52 -2.22
CA PRO A 60 11.93 1.54 -3.23
C PRO A 60 12.64 0.99 -4.49
N ASP A 61 13.16 -0.24 -4.47
CA ASP A 61 13.81 -0.90 -5.61
C ASP A 61 12.80 -1.64 -6.51
N VAL A 62 11.67 -1.01 -6.81
CA VAL A 62 10.50 -1.57 -7.52
C VAL A 62 10.88 -2.31 -8.80
N ALA A 63 11.78 -1.77 -9.62
CA ALA A 63 12.18 -2.42 -10.87
C ALA A 63 12.96 -3.73 -10.65
N ALA A 64 13.75 -3.81 -9.58
CA ALA A 64 14.47 -5.05 -9.25
C ALA A 64 13.50 -6.10 -8.72
N ASP A 65 12.60 -5.68 -7.84
CA ASP A 65 11.56 -6.52 -7.26
C ASP A 65 10.61 -7.11 -8.33
N ALA A 66 10.17 -6.28 -9.27
CA ALA A 66 9.33 -6.73 -10.39
C ALA A 66 10.04 -7.78 -11.26
N ARG A 67 11.35 -7.63 -11.50
CA ARG A 67 12.14 -8.62 -12.25
C ARG A 67 12.27 -9.95 -11.49
N GLU A 68 12.45 -9.89 -10.17
CA GLU A 68 12.53 -11.07 -9.32
C GLU A 68 11.21 -11.85 -9.33
N LEU A 69 10.09 -11.17 -9.10
CA LEU A 69 8.76 -11.77 -9.14
C LEU A 69 8.43 -12.36 -10.52
N ALA A 70 8.80 -11.68 -11.59
CA ALA A 70 8.60 -12.17 -12.95
C ALA A 70 9.45 -13.42 -13.24
N ALA A 71 10.68 -13.47 -12.73
CA ALA A 71 11.57 -14.62 -12.92
C ALA A 71 11.14 -15.85 -12.09
N SER A 72 10.62 -15.63 -10.88
CA SER A 72 10.16 -16.72 -10.01
C SER A 72 8.82 -17.32 -10.45
N GLY A 73 8.02 -16.56 -11.21
CA GLY A 73 6.68 -16.94 -11.66
C GLY A 73 5.66 -16.90 -10.52
N VAL A 74 4.66 -16.03 -10.66
CA VAL A 74 3.59 -15.83 -9.68
C VAL A 74 2.23 -16.00 -10.34
N GLY A 75 1.22 -16.42 -9.56
CA GLY A 75 -0.08 -16.78 -10.12
C GLY A 75 -1.02 -15.59 -10.35
N THR A 76 -0.83 -14.47 -9.64
CA THR A 76 -1.63 -13.25 -9.79
C THR A 76 -0.84 -12.16 -10.52
N ASN A 77 -1.53 -11.18 -11.08
CA ASN A 77 -0.89 -9.91 -11.42
C ASN A 77 -0.50 -9.19 -10.13
N VAL A 78 0.63 -8.48 -10.16
CA VAL A 78 1.18 -7.79 -9.00
C VAL A 78 1.34 -6.32 -9.29
N VAL A 79 0.85 -5.47 -8.40
CA VAL A 79 0.92 -4.00 -8.48
C VAL A 79 1.60 -3.48 -7.22
N PRO A 80 2.83 -2.92 -7.32
CA PRO A 80 3.59 -2.51 -6.14
C PRO A 80 3.28 -1.09 -5.69
N PHE A 81 3.29 -0.88 -4.36
CA PHE A 81 3.51 0.42 -3.73
C PHE A 81 4.98 0.61 -3.39
N VAL A 82 5.42 1.87 -3.30
CA VAL A 82 6.63 2.22 -2.56
C VAL A 82 6.24 2.55 -1.11
N GLY A 83 6.93 1.94 -0.15
CA GLY A 83 6.59 2.03 1.26
C GLY A 83 7.38 3.09 2.02
N PHE A 84 6.68 3.89 2.84
CA PHE A 84 7.28 4.89 3.71
C PHE A 84 8.28 4.28 4.70
N GLY A 85 7.89 3.16 5.35
CA GLY A 85 8.75 2.48 6.31
C GLY A 85 10.06 2.01 5.68
N ALA A 86 10.00 1.41 4.50
CA ALA A 86 11.18 0.95 3.78
C ALA A 86 12.10 2.12 3.34
N VAL A 87 11.51 3.22 2.88
CA VAL A 87 12.25 4.45 2.51
C VAL A 87 12.89 5.08 3.74
N ARG A 88 12.13 5.23 4.83
CA ARG A 88 12.62 5.80 6.08
C ARG A 88 13.76 4.96 6.67
N GLN A 89 13.59 3.66 6.73
CA GLN A 89 14.61 2.75 7.24
C GLN A 89 15.90 2.80 6.43
N ARG A 90 15.81 2.94 5.10
CA ARG A 90 17.00 3.05 4.23
C ARG A 90 17.83 4.30 4.50
N VAL A 91 17.19 5.43 4.86
CA VAL A 91 17.87 6.72 5.02
C VAL A 91 18.20 7.01 6.50
N LEU A 92 17.27 6.76 7.41
CA LEU A 92 17.41 7.09 8.83
C LEU A 92 17.69 5.86 9.70
N GLY A 93 17.30 4.66 9.28
CA GLY A 93 17.24 3.49 10.17
C GLY A 93 16.05 3.58 11.16
N ASP A 94 16.15 2.85 12.25
CA ASP A 94 15.09 2.71 13.26
C ASP A 94 15.13 3.81 14.34
N VAL A 95 15.32 5.07 13.93
CA VAL A 95 15.46 6.19 14.88
C VAL A 95 14.18 7.00 15.03
N ALA A 96 13.94 7.45 16.27
CA ALA A 96 12.75 8.22 16.64
C ALA A 96 12.96 9.75 16.50
N ARG A 97 13.59 10.20 15.40
CA ARG A 97 13.80 11.62 15.13
C ARG A 97 13.29 11.99 13.74
N ALA A 98 12.98 13.24 13.53
CA ALA A 98 12.72 13.75 12.19
C ALA A 98 13.97 13.67 11.30
N PRO A 99 13.82 13.51 9.96
CA PRO A 99 14.91 13.67 9.01
C PRO A 99 15.41 15.10 9.01
N ASP A 100 16.70 15.28 8.76
CA ASP A 100 17.20 16.56 8.34
C ASP A 100 16.83 16.86 6.87
N ARG A 101 17.20 18.05 6.37
CA ARG A 101 16.85 18.44 5.01
C ARG A 101 17.45 17.50 3.95
N THR A 102 18.69 17.09 4.14
CA THR A 102 19.40 16.21 3.18
C THR A 102 18.78 14.82 3.19
N GLU A 103 18.46 14.29 4.36
CA GLU A 103 17.79 13.02 4.54
C GLU A 103 16.38 13.03 3.93
N LEU A 104 15.60 14.08 4.19
CA LEU A 104 14.28 14.24 3.59
C LEU A 104 14.34 14.30 2.07
N ASP A 105 15.28 15.05 1.51
CA ASP A 105 15.48 15.13 0.06
C ASP A 105 15.89 13.76 -0.52
N ALA A 106 16.73 12.99 0.17
CA ALA A 106 17.08 11.63 -0.23
C ALA A 106 15.86 10.69 -0.21
N MET A 107 15.04 10.76 0.84
CA MET A 107 13.80 9.98 0.93
C MET A 107 12.82 10.31 -0.22
N LYS A 108 12.65 11.59 -0.55
CA LYS A 108 11.83 12.05 -1.69
C LYS A 108 12.34 11.49 -3.01
N GLN A 109 13.66 11.48 -3.22
CA GLN A 109 14.26 10.91 -4.43
C GLN A 109 13.99 9.41 -4.55
N LEU A 110 14.01 8.66 -3.44
CA LEU A 110 13.67 7.23 -3.43
C LEU A 110 12.21 7.02 -3.85
N VAL A 111 11.27 7.79 -3.29
CA VAL A 111 9.85 7.70 -3.67
C VAL A 111 9.69 8.07 -5.15
N ALA A 112 10.25 9.19 -5.60
CA ALA A 112 10.17 9.62 -6.99
C ALA A 112 10.74 8.58 -7.95
N GLY A 113 11.89 7.99 -7.62
CA GLY A 113 12.53 6.93 -8.39
C GLY A 113 11.67 5.67 -8.49
N ALA A 114 11.08 5.25 -7.38
CA ALA A 114 10.18 4.09 -7.32
C ALA A 114 8.91 4.32 -8.17
N MET A 115 8.32 5.51 -8.11
CA MET A 115 7.17 5.87 -8.95
C MET A 115 7.53 5.82 -10.44
N CYS A 116 8.68 6.35 -10.83
CA CYS A 116 9.18 6.25 -12.20
C CYS A 116 9.51 4.82 -12.63
N ALA A 117 9.80 3.94 -11.67
CA ALA A 117 10.08 2.52 -11.90
C ALA A 117 8.83 1.63 -11.95
N GLY A 118 7.64 2.19 -11.74
CA GLY A 118 6.36 1.49 -11.89
C GLY A 118 5.58 1.26 -10.59
N ALA A 119 5.96 1.90 -9.48
CA ALA A 119 5.08 1.93 -8.31
C ALA A 119 3.78 2.66 -8.64
N THR A 120 2.65 2.14 -8.15
CA THR A 120 1.33 2.73 -8.37
C THR A 120 1.01 3.85 -7.38
N GLY A 121 1.71 3.88 -6.26
CA GLY A 121 1.49 4.86 -5.21
C GLY A 121 2.46 4.70 -4.06
N PHE A 122 2.18 5.44 -3.01
CA PHE A 122 2.96 5.49 -1.78
C PHE A 122 2.14 4.94 -0.61
N SER A 123 2.70 4.01 0.13
CA SER A 123 2.02 3.38 1.27
C SER A 123 2.63 3.77 2.61
N THR A 124 1.80 3.82 3.65
CA THR A 124 2.24 4.02 5.05
C THR A 124 1.56 3.07 6.01
N GLY A 125 2.24 2.77 7.11
CA GLY A 125 1.66 2.13 8.29
C GLY A 125 2.03 2.93 9.53
N LEU A 126 1.39 4.09 9.71
CA LEU A 126 1.77 5.07 10.74
C LEU A 126 1.50 4.59 12.17
N PHE A 127 0.78 3.50 12.31
CA PHE A 127 0.61 2.79 13.58
C PHE A 127 1.91 2.12 14.05
N TYR A 128 2.77 1.70 13.13
CA TYR A 128 3.95 0.87 13.40
C TYR A 128 5.22 1.70 13.49
N ALA A 129 6.10 1.37 14.48
CA ALA A 129 7.46 1.91 14.50
C ALA A 129 8.27 1.29 13.33
N PRO A 130 9.21 2.05 12.72
CA PRO A 130 9.59 3.43 13.04
C PRO A 130 8.73 4.51 12.35
N GLN A 131 7.71 4.15 11.59
CA GLN A 131 6.86 5.09 10.87
C GLN A 131 6.03 5.99 11.80
N SER A 132 5.64 5.45 12.97
CA SER A 132 4.88 6.19 13.99
C SER A 132 5.64 7.40 14.59
N PHE A 133 6.96 7.47 14.40
CA PHE A 133 7.78 8.60 14.84
C PHE A 133 7.72 9.81 13.89
N ALA A 134 7.18 9.61 12.68
CA ALA A 134 7.14 10.66 11.66
C ALA A 134 6.05 11.70 11.97
N THR A 135 6.34 12.95 11.62
CA THR A 135 5.32 13.99 11.59
C THR A 135 4.44 13.87 10.35
N THR A 136 3.24 14.44 10.40
CA THR A 136 2.34 14.51 9.25
C THR A 136 2.99 15.21 8.06
N GLU A 137 3.77 16.28 8.32
CA GLU A 137 4.48 17.05 7.31
C GLU A 137 5.56 16.23 6.59
N GLU A 138 6.26 15.34 7.30
CA GLU A 138 7.21 14.39 6.70
C GLU A 138 6.48 13.47 5.72
N VAL A 139 5.35 12.91 6.13
CA VAL A 139 4.55 12.02 5.28
C VAL A 139 4.00 12.75 4.06
N ILE A 140 3.45 13.97 4.23
CA ILE A 140 2.96 14.82 3.14
C ILE A 140 4.07 15.08 2.12
N ALA A 141 5.29 15.41 2.59
CA ALA A 141 6.40 15.71 1.70
C ALA A 141 6.77 14.53 0.78
N LEU A 142 6.67 13.30 1.29
CA LEU A 142 6.94 12.09 0.52
C LEU A 142 5.73 11.67 -0.35
N ALA A 143 4.52 11.72 0.21
CA ALA A 143 3.29 11.40 -0.52
C ALA A 143 3.10 12.29 -1.75
N ARG A 144 3.54 13.55 -1.67
CA ARG A 144 3.52 14.51 -2.80
C ARG A 144 4.36 14.03 -3.98
N GLU A 145 5.45 13.30 -3.74
CA GLU A 145 6.25 12.73 -4.84
C GLU A 145 5.48 11.65 -5.62
N ALA A 146 4.56 10.94 -4.95
CA ALA A 146 3.64 10.04 -5.63
C ALA A 146 2.48 10.80 -6.30
N GLY A 147 1.85 11.75 -5.61
CA GLY A 147 0.74 12.53 -6.10
C GLY A 147 1.02 13.26 -7.42
N VAL A 148 2.17 13.97 -7.51
CA VAL A 148 2.57 14.69 -8.74
C VAL A 148 2.86 13.77 -9.92
N ARG A 149 2.97 12.46 -9.68
CA ARG A 149 3.15 11.41 -10.70
C ARG A 149 1.89 10.59 -10.95
N GLY A 150 0.74 11.05 -10.41
CA GLY A 150 -0.55 10.39 -10.58
C GLY A 150 -0.76 9.14 -9.72
N GLY A 151 0.08 8.94 -8.71
CA GLY A 151 -0.04 7.84 -7.78
C GLY A 151 -1.06 8.09 -6.68
N LEU A 152 -1.47 7.03 -6.00
CA LEU A 152 -2.37 7.09 -4.85
C LEU A 152 -1.59 7.01 -3.53
N TYR A 153 -2.24 7.42 -2.44
CA TYR A 153 -1.77 7.26 -1.07
C TYR A 153 -2.57 6.16 -0.39
N ASP A 154 -1.90 5.08 0.01
CA ASP A 154 -2.48 3.96 0.76
C ASP A 154 -2.01 4.02 2.21
N THR A 155 -2.90 3.81 3.18
CA THR A 155 -2.51 3.94 4.59
C THR A 155 -3.23 2.98 5.53
N HIS A 156 -2.43 2.26 6.32
CA HIS A 156 -2.81 1.87 7.67
C HIS A 156 -2.63 3.10 8.55
N GLN A 157 -3.72 3.69 9.00
CA GLN A 157 -3.69 4.98 9.69
C GLN A 157 -2.98 4.91 11.04
N ARG A 158 -2.64 6.08 11.61
CA ARG A 158 -1.81 6.19 12.81
C ARG A 158 -2.46 5.61 14.06
N ASP A 159 -3.78 5.73 14.19
CA ASP A 159 -4.53 5.21 15.31
C ASP A 159 -5.90 4.71 14.85
N GLU A 160 -6.27 3.53 15.30
CA GLU A 160 -7.56 2.92 15.00
C GLU A 160 -8.41 2.76 16.28
N SER A 161 -8.03 3.48 17.33
CA SER A 161 -8.56 3.40 18.67
C SER A 161 -8.44 4.76 19.37
N SER A 162 -8.06 4.77 20.63
CA SER A 162 -7.72 5.93 21.45
C SER A 162 -6.32 5.82 22.07
N TYR A 163 -5.39 5.12 21.38
CA TYR A 163 -4.05 4.85 21.92
C TYR A 163 -3.12 6.05 21.87
N THR A 164 -3.23 6.88 20.84
CA THR A 164 -2.37 8.04 20.62
C THR A 164 -3.19 9.29 20.30
N ILE A 165 -3.45 9.56 19.03
CA ILE A 165 -4.23 10.75 18.59
C ILE A 165 -5.72 10.47 18.45
N GLY A 166 -6.11 9.20 18.53
CA GLY A 166 -7.48 8.74 18.37
C GLY A 166 -7.88 8.49 16.90
N LEU A 167 -8.88 7.62 16.71
CA LEU A 167 -9.36 7.19 15.40
C LEU A 167 -9.78 8.38 14.51
N MET A 168 -10.49 9.34 15.06
CA MET A 168 -11.03 10.47 14.29
C MET A 168 -9.94 11.42 13.79
N ASP A 169 -8.96 11.74 14.63
CA ASP A 169 -7.86 12.61 14.22
C ASP A 169 -6.88 11.86 13.30
N SER A 170 -6.70 10.56 13.48
CA SER A 170 -5.95 9.72 12.56
C SER A 170 -6.59 9.67 11.17
N THR A 171 -7.93 9.57 11.10
CA THR A 171 -8.65 9.60 9.83
C THR A 171 -8.53 10.99 9.16
N ARG A 172 -8.65 12.09 9.94
CA ARG A 172 -8.42 13.46 9.43
C ARG A 172 -6.98 13.64 8.93
N GLU A 173 -5.99 13.08 9.63
CA GLU A 173 -4.60 13.07 9.19
C GLU A 173 -4.45 12.40 7.83
N ALA A 174 -5.04 11.23 7.65
CA ALA A 174 -4.97 10.49 6.38
C ALA A 174 -5.58 11.30 5.21
N ILE A 175 -6.75 11.91 5.43
CA ILE A 175 -7.41 12.79 4.45
C ILE A 175 -6.52 13.99 4.13
N ARG A 176 -6.02 14.68 5.15
CA ARG A 176 -5.13 15.84 5.00
C ARG A 176 -3.87 15.50 4.19
N ILE A 177 -3.24 14.33 4.47
CA ILE A 177 -2.07 13.90 3.71
C ILE A 177 -2.40 13.79 2.22
N GLY A 178 -3.53 13.16 1.87
CA GLY A 178 -3.94 13.03 0.48
C GLY A 178 -4.23 14.36 -0.19
N GLU A 179 -4.98 15.25 0.47
CA GLU A 179 -5.31 16.58 -0.03
C GLU A 179 -4.06 17.41 -0.30
N GLU A 180 -3.15 17.51 0.67
CA GLU A 180 -1.94 18.32 0.53
C GLU A 180 -0.90 17.68 -0.39
N ALA A 181 -0.91 16.35 -0.55
CA ALA A 181 -0.07 15.64 -1.51
C ALA A 181 -0.64 15.67 -2.94
N GLY A 182 -1.92 15.99 -3.11
CA GLY A 182 -2.62 15.89 -4.39
C GLY A 182 -2.78 14.44 -4.87
N ALA A 183 -2.95 13.50 -3.94
CA ALA A 183 -3.06 12.07 -4.19
C ALA A 183 -4.44 11.53 -3.72
N PRO A 184 -5.14 10.72 -4.51
CA PRO A 184 -6.29 9.97 -4.01
C PRO A 184 -5.88 9.12 -2.81
N VAL A 185 -6.73 9.03 -1.78
CA VAL A 185 -6.44 8.29 -0.55
C VAL A 185 -7.21 6.98 -0.53
N HIS A 186 -6.51 5.90 -0.23
CA HIS A 186 -7.09 4.63 0.17
C HIS A 186 -6.80 4.40 1.65
N ILE A 187 -7.83 4.50 2.49
CA ILE A 187 -7.73 4.17 3.91
C ILE A 187 -8.04 2.67 4.04
N ALA A 188 -7.00 1.90 4.36
CA ALA A 188 -7.13 0.45 4.50
C ALA A 188 -8.04 0.09 5.67
N HIS A 189 -8.74 -1.06 5.53
CA HIS A 189 -9.48 -1.72 6.61
C HIS A 189 -10.06 -0.75 7.67
N ILE A 190 -10.92 0.17 7.28
CA ILE A 190 -11.58 1.10 8.20
C ILE A 190 -12.25 0.30 9.33
N LYS A 191 -11.61 0.27 10.48
CA LYS A 191 -12.03 -0.48 11.66
C LYS A 191 -11.84 0.34 12.92
N ALA A 192 -12.47 -0.09 13.99
CA ALA A 192 -12.28 0.44 15.33
C ALA A 192 -11.74 -0.65 16.25
N LEU A 193 -10.57 -0.45 16.83
CA LEU A 193 -9.97 -1.40 17.78
C LEU A 193 -10.59 -1.32 19.18
N GLY A 194 -11.37 -0.28 19.46
CA GLY A 194 -12.09 -0.10 20.72
C GLY A 194 -13.58 0.10 20.53
N VAL A 195 -14.38 -0.32 21.48
CA VAL A 195 -15.85 -0.14 21.45
C VAL A 195 -16.26 1.33 21.57
N ASP A 196 -15.41 2.13 22.16
CA ASP A 196 -15.56 3.58 22.38
C ASP A 196 -15.51 4.41 21.09
N VAL A 197 -14.92 3.87 20.01
CA VAL A 197 -14.75 4.55 18.72
C VAL A 197 -15.48 3.86 17.56
N GLN A 198 -16.34 2.88 17.86
CA GLN A 198 -17.08 2.15 16.82
C GLN A 198 -18.03 3.06 16.04
N GLY A 199 -17.97 2.98 14.71
CA GLY A 199 -18.88 3.67 13.80
C GLY A 199 -18.53 5.16 13.54
N GLU A 200 -17.45 5.70 14.11
CA GLU A 200 -17.09 7.11 13.97
C GLU A 200 -16.43 7.43 12.61
N ALA A 201 -15.43 6.65 12.21
CA ALA A 201 -14.63 6.94 11.01
C ALA A 201 -15.43 7.01 9.70
N PRO A 202 -16.41 6.10 9.40
CA PRO A 202 -17.19 6.18 8.17
C PRO A 202 -17.94 7.49 7.99
N ALA A 203 -18.44 8.09 9.08
CA ALA A 203 -19.16 9.36 9.03
C ALA A 203 -18.24 10.56 8.68
N LEU A 204 -16.95 10.44 8.92
CA LEU A 204 -15.98 11.48 8.57
C LEU A 204 -15.53 11.39 7.11
N ILE A 205 -15.53 10.17 6.53
CA ILE A 205 -15.09 9.91 5.16
C ILE A 205 -16.20 10.22 4.15
N ALA A 206 -17.48 10.06 4.56
CA ALA A 206 -18.65 10.33 3.73
C ALA A 206 -18.89 11.81 3.48
#